data_beed27c1d8f3aec07f44784c354384b3
#
_entry.id   beed27c1d8f3aec07f44784c354384b3
#
_cell.length_a   1.000
_cell.length_b   1.000
_cell.length_c   1.000
_cell.angle_alpha   90.00
_cell.angle_beta   90.00
_cell.angle_gamma   90.00
#
_symmetry.space_group_name_H-M   'P 1'
#
loop_
_entity.id
_entity.type
_entity.pdbx_description
1 polymer ?
#
loop_
_entity_poly.entity_id
_entity_poly.type
_entity_poly.pdbx_seq_one_letter_code
_entity_poly.pdbx_strand_id
1 'polypeptide(L)'
;MRFSCGRVQHHFLFLLLCATTLSCGRGGSAESRLGLGGIDVRGNPNNVLSAIVGVQLTNAATVRVEYSSDPAQDAGSTPDFEVKNSRMDVPVLGLMPESNYSLQVVATGTDGTVVKGDPISFQTGSLPNDIPSFVVVQTGDVQPGYTMLGCIVFAPQNPAVIVDQTGRVVWYRENPRTVSDFQKQPDGTYTVAVNNSDLALYSYFLSQYQQYDNLGNLLRTWSATGGWLTDDHELRLLPNGDALLLAFKQKMMDLTAIGGRPDAIVVGNLLQRLAPSGDVQFQWDAFDHLPVAGISAPVDIRGAYVDWTHANAIDVTSDGNYLLSIRDLSQVIKIDSTSGAVLWKLGGFNSDFEFIGDSWNGFSMQHGVRQLPNGNILLFDNGDGHEPPQSRAVEYQLDFVNRRATLAWEYRAPRSLYAAAMGFAQRLENGNTLIAYGFAQPVRVQEVNASGQVVWDLRSTSGTFAVYRAFRIASLY
;
A
#
# COMPACT_ATOMS: atom_id res chain seq x y z
N MET A 1 77.26 -18.06 -29.64
CA MET A 1 78.16 -18.08 -30.77
C MET A 1 78.06 -16.77 -31.51
N ARG A 2 79.12 -16.01 -31.40
CA ARG A 2 79.87 -15.27 -32.43
C ARG A 2 79.01 -14.33 -33.29
N PHE A 3 79.22 -12.97 -33.08
CA PHE A 3 80.15 -12.05 -33.79
C PHE A 3 79.62 -11.74 -35.22
N SER A 4 79.46 -10.46 -35.66
CA SER A 4 80.49 -9.42 -35.89
C SER A 4 79.69 -8.18 -36.39
N CYS A 5 79.82 -7.00 -35.87
CA CYS A 5 80.73 -5.89 -36.13
C CYS A 5 80.86 -5.44 -37.61
N GLY A 6 80.52 -4.19 -37.89
CA GLY A 6 80.74 -3.52 -39.16
C GLY A 6 80.38 -2.05 -39.15
N ARG A 7 81.39 -1.26 -39.05
CA ARG A 7 81.60 0.20 -38.93
C ARG A 7 81.04 1.07 -40.06
N VAL A 8 80.52 2.24 -39.72
CA VAL A 8 80.90 3.64 -40.02
C VAL A 8 80.96 4.10 -41.46
N GLN A 9 80.21 5.13 -41.80
CA GLN A 9 80.81 6.37 -42.38
C GLN A 9 79.84 7.55 -42.29
N HIS A 10 80.39 8.71 -41.93
CA HIS A 10 79.84 10.02 -41.80
C HIS A 10 79.54 10.65 -43.18
N HIS A 11 78.45 11.43 -43.27
CA HIS A 11 78.40 12.65 -44.13
C HIS A 11 77.56 13.67 -43.50
N PHE A 12 78.05 14.86 -43.26
CA PHE A 12 77.43 16.13 -42.86
C PHE A 12 76.64 16.67 -44.05
N LEU A 13 75.45 17.20 -43.81
CA LEU A 13 75.02 18.39 -44.50
C LEU A 13 73.82 19.08 -43.85
N PHE A 14 74.01 20.31 -43.51
CA PHE A 14 73.18 21.51 -43.37
C PHE A 14 71.74 21.50 -42.84
N LEU A 15 71.59 22.33 -41.81
CA LEU A 15 70.38 22.90 -41.23
C LEU A 15 69.54 23.63 -42.30
N LEU A 16 68.25 23.37 -42.25
CA LEU A 16 67.24 24.38 -42.60
C LEU A 16 66.18 24.39 -41.46
N LEU A 17 66.19 25.45 -40.64
CA LEU A 17 65.12 25.72 -39.68
C LEU A 17 63.85 26.10 -40.41
N CYS A 18 62.85 25.25 -40.42
CA CYS A 18 61.44 25.64 -40.64
C CYS A 18 60.74 25.66 -39.29
N ALA A 19 60.49 26.86 -38.79
CA ALA A 19 59.63 27.09 -37.61
C ALA A 19 58.19 26.83 -38.02
N THR A 20 57.67 25.63 -37.75
CA THR A 20 56.25 25.38 -37.77
C THR A 20 55.69 25.70 -36.37
N THR A 21 54.94 26.78 -36.25
CA THR A 21 54.12 27.09 -35.07
C THR A 21 53.09 26.00 -34.96
N LEU A 22 53.28 25.07 -34.02
CA LEU A 22 52.20 24.23 -33.52
C LEU A 22 51.22 25.12 -32.73
N SER A 23 50.14 25.48 -33.38
CA SER A 23 48.94 25.94 -32.70
C SER A 23 48.39 24.75 -31.92
N CYS A 24 48.64 24.74 -30.60
CA CYS A 24 47.87 23.92 -29.68
C CYS A 24 46.42 24.43 -29.72
N GLY A 25 45.60 23.87 -30.61
CA GLY A 25 44.20 23.92 -30.47
C GLY A 25 43.81 23.24 -29.16
N ARG A 26 43.46 24.02 -28.12
CA ARG A 26 42.68 23.53 -27.01
C ARG A 26 41.41 22.95 -27.60
N GLY A 27 41.34 21.62 -27.73
CA GLY A 27 40.10 20.91 -27.85
C GLY A 27 39.32 21.11 -26.55
N GLY A 28 38.63 22.20 -26.44
CA GLY A 28 37.55 22.30 -25.46
C GLY A 28 36.54 21.26 -25.84
N SER A 29 36.42 20.22 -25.02
CA SER A 29 35.21 19.40 -25.00
C SER A 29 34.06 20.39 -24.90
N ALA A 30 33.25 20.51 -25.94
CA ALA A 30 32.00 21.23 -25.85
C ALA A 30 31.22 20.52 -24.74
N GLU A 31 31.21 21.08 -23.54
CA GLU A 31 30.27 20.67 -22.52
C GLU A 31 28.89 20.77 -23.18
N SER A 32 28.29 19.62 -23.43
CA SER A 32 27.01 19.57 -24.07
C SER A 32 26.01 20.25 -23.12
N ARG A 33 25.44 21.38 -23.58
CA ARG A 33 24.51 22.21 -22.79
C ARG A 33 23.30 21.38 -22.38
N LEU A 34 22.76 21.68 -21.17
CA LEU A 34 21.43 21.23 -20.76
C LEU A 34 20.41 21.58 -21.84
N GLY A 35 19.61 20.60 -22.29
CA GLY A 35 18.65 20.79 -23.35
C GLY A 35 17.36 19.99 -23.17
N LEU A 36 16.28 20.60 -23.63
CA LEU A 36 14.95 19.99 -23.77
C LEU A 36 14.60 19.88 -25.25
N GLY A 37 14.01 18.76 -25.66
CA GLY A 37 13.50 18.58 -27.02
C GLY A 37 12.41 17.52 -27.10
N GLY A 38 11.69 17.46 -28.20
CA GLY A 38 10.70 16.41 -28.46
C GLY A 38 9.68 16.24 -27.34
N ILE A 39 9.11 17.34 -26.85
CA ILE A 39 8.09 17.30 -25.80
C ILE A 39 6.74 16.97 -26.44
N ASP A 40 6.07 15.95 -25.89
CA ASP A 40 4.69 15.57 -26.24
C ASP A 40 3.89 15.27 -24.97
N VAL A 41 2.57 15.40 -25.07
CA VAL A 41 1.65 15.05 -23.99
C VAL A 41 0.59 14.09 -24.50
N ARG A 42 0.26 13.09 -23.67
CA ARG A 42 -0.83 12.15 -23.95
C ARG A 42 -1.62 11.84 -22.67
N GLY A 43 -2.89 11.50 -22.85
CA GLY A 43 -3.74 11.01 -21.76
C GLY A 43 -3.29 9.63 -21.29
N ASN A 44 -3.54 9.35 -20.03
CA ASN A 44 -3.37 8.02 -19.47
C ASN A 44 -4.64 7.18 -19.77
N PRO A 45 -4.53 6.04 -20.47
CA PRO A 45 -5.70 5.23 -20.80
C PRO A 45 -6.34 4.55 -19.57
N ASN A 46 -5.62 4.45 -18.44
CA ASN A 46 -6.13 3.81 -17.23
C ASN A 46 -6.81 4.79 -16.27
N ASN A 47 -6.55 6.10 -16.41
CA ASN A 47 -7.03 7.09 -15.47
C ASN A 47 -7.06 8.49 -16.11
N VAL A 48 -8.26 9.02 -16.33
CA VAL A 48 -8.45 10.33 -16.96
C VAL A 48 -7.92 11.51 -16.15
N LEU A 49 -7.65 11.32 -14.84
CA LEU A 49 -7.10 12.34 -13.95
C LEU A 49 -5.56 12.41 -14.00
N SER A 50 -4.97 11.94 -15.08
CA SER A 50 -3.52 11.96 -15.25
C SER A 50 -3.11 12.15 -16.71
N ALA A 51 -1.94 12.75 -16.88
CA ALA A 51 -1.27 12.90 -18.16
C ALA A 51 0.11 12.24 -18.13
N ILE A 52 0.65 11.92 -19.30
CA ILE A 52 2.01 11.43 -19.48
C ILE A 52 2.72 12.42 -20.39
N VAL A 53 3.75 13.09 -19.86
CA VAL A 53 4.56 14.04 -20.61
C VAL A 53 5.85 13.37 -21.06
N GLY A 54 5.97 13.09 -22.36
CA GLY A 54 7.18 12.58 -22.98
C GLY A 54 8.16 13.72 -23.25
N VAL A 55 9.44 13.56 -22.88
CA VAL A 55 10.46 14.59 -23.12
C VAL A 55 11.81 13.96 -23.46
N GLN A 56 12.51 14.58 -24.46
CA GLN A 56 13.89 14.27 -24.78
C GLN A 56 14.80 15.19 -23.97
N LEU A 57 15.77 14.62 -23.26
CA LEU A 57 16.65 15.32 -22.33
C LEU A 57 18.12 15.18 -22.72
N THR A 58 18.88 16.25 -22.60
CA THR A 58 20.34 16.26 -22.78
C THR A 58 20.97 16.90 -21.56
N ASN A 59 21.88 16.18 -20.89
CA ASN A 59 22.63 16.60 -19.69
C ASN A 59 21.75 17.10 -18.51
N ALA A 60 20.53 16.62 -18.41
CA ALA A 60 19.67 16.87 -17.28
C ALA A 60 19.96 15.86 -16.16
N ALA A 61 19.98 16.33 -14.92
CA ALA A 61 20.02 15.51 -13.72
C ALA A 61 18.63 15.13 -13.25
N THR A 62 17.72 16.12 -13.26
CA THR A 62 16.30 15.90 -12.91
C THR A 62 15.37 16.58 -13.89
N VAL A 63 14.12 16.08 -13.88
CA VAL A 63 13.02 16.65 -14.65
C VAL A 63 11.74 16.64 -13.82
N ARG A 64 10.95 17.72 -13.92
CA ARG A 64 9.59 17.80 -13.39
C ARG A 64 8.65 18.48 -14.37
N VAL A 65 7.37 18.40 -14.11
CA VAL A 65 6.32 19.12 -14.85
C VAL A 65 5.59 20.05 -13.89
N GLU A 66 5.62 21.36 -14.20
CA GLU A 66 4.76 22.35 -13.56
C GLU A 66 3.41 22.36 -14.31
N TYR A 67 2.28 22.47 -13.59
CA TYR A 67 0.96 22.45 -14.21
C TYR A 67 0.02 23.45 -13.54
N SER A 68 -0.91 23.99 -14.33
CA SER A 68 -2.03 24.79 -13.85
C SER A 68 -3.26 24.62 -14.73
N SER A 69 -4.45 24.56 -14.09
CA SER A 69 -5.71 24.54 -14.82
C SER A 69 -6.13 25.92 -15.30
N ASP A 70 -7.00 25.96 -16.32
CA ASP A 70 -7.66 27.18 -16.80
C ASP A 70 -9.20 27.02 -16.73
N PRO A 71 -9.91 27.79 -15.85
CA PRO A 71 -9.37 28.77 -14.90
C PRO A 71 -8.50 28.13 -13.81
N ALA A 72 -7.59 28.92 -13.22
CA ALA A 72 -6.59 28.45 -12.24
C ALA A 72 -7.24 28.06 -10.91
N GLN A 73 -7.81 26.85 -10.86
CA GLN A 73 -8.38 26.22 -9.66
C GLN A 73 -7.50 25.11 -9.09
N ASP A 74 -6.59 24.57 -9.92
CA ASP A 74 -5.66 23.51 -9.57
C ASP A 74 -4.31 23.83 -10.20
N ALA A 75 -3.27 23.93 -9.38
CA ALA A 75 -1.92 24.20 -9.86
C ALA A 75 -0.90 23.54 -8.94
N GLY A 76 0.20 23.08 -9.54
CA GLY A 76 1.24 22.38 -8.79
C GLY A 76 2.42 21.98 -9.64
N SER A 77 3.18 21.05 -9.13
CA SER A 77 4.33 20.46 -9.80
C SER A 77 4.43 18.98 -9.40
N THR A 78 4.89 18.15 -10.32
CA THR A 78 5.34 16.81 -9.98
C THR A 78 6.58 16.87 -9.09
N PRO A 79 6.97 15.78 -8.42
CA PRO A 79 8.32 15.67 -7.86
C PRO A 79 9.39 15.84 -8.96
N ASP A 80 10.63 16.11 -8.54
CA ASP A 80 11.79 16.02 -9.42
C ASP A 80 12.14 14.54 -9.65
N PHE A 81 12.04 14.08 -10.90
CA PHE A 81 12.45 12.73 -11.28
C PHE A 81 13.90 12.71 -11.73
N GLU A 82 14.67 11.77 -11.22
CA GLU A 82 16.04 11.51 -11.67
C GLU A 82 16.04 11.09 -13.13
N VAL A 83 16.90 11.71 -13.94
CA VAL A 83 17.01 11.39 -15.36
C VAL A 83 17.91 10.16 -15.56
N LYS A 84 17.28 9.04 -15.89
CA LYS A 84 17.96 7.75 -16.13
C LYS A 84 18.21 7.48 -17.61
N ASN A 85 17.44 8.11 -18.50
CA ASN A 85 17.51 7.92 -19.95
C ASN A 85 17.34 9.27 -20.65
N SER A 86 17.84 9.38 -21.86
CA SER A 86 17.67 10.59 -22.70
C SER A 86 16.22 10.88 -23.08
N ARG A 87 15.35 9.88 -23.05
CA ARG A 87 13.89 10.05 -23.17
C ARG A 87 13.24 9.60 -21.89
N MET A 88 12.39 10.46 -21.32
CA MET A 88 11.59 10.20 -20.12
C MET A 88 10.12 10.39 -20.40
N ASP A 89 9.29 9.55 -19.78
CA ASP A 89 7.86 9.75 -19.65
C ASP A 89 7.57 10.17 -18.20
N VAL A 90 7.17 11.43 -18.02
CA VAL A 90 6.91 12.02 -16.70
C VAL A 90 5.41 11.92 -16.41
N PRO A 91 4.98 11.18 -15.39
CA PRO A 91 3.57 11.14 -14.99
C PRO A 91 3.16 12.46 -14.32
N VAL A 92 1.99 12.98 -14.68
CA VAL A 92 1.32 14.09 -13.99
C VAL A 92 0.01 13.53 -13.43
N LEU A 93 -0.10 13.43 -12.11
CA LEU A 93 -1.18 12.74 -11.40
C LEU A 93 -2.06 13.72 -10.64
N GLY A 94 -3.31 13.31 -10.36
CA GLY A 94 -4.22 14.04 -9.49
C GLY A 94 -4.90 15.25 -10.12
N LEU A 95 -4.92 15.33 -11.45
CA LEU A 95 -5.59 16.39 -12.19
C LEU A 95 -7.13 16.35 -11.97
N MET A 96 -7.79 17.48 -12.15
CA MET A 96 -9.25 17.58 -12.12
C MET A 96 -9.86 16.99 -13.41
N PRO A 97 -11.04 16.36 -13.36
CA PRO A 97 -11.74 15.91 -14.55
C PRO A 97 -12.25 17.10 -15.40
N GLU A 98 -12.46 16.88 -16.70
CA GLU A 98 -13.04 17.83 -17.66
C GLU A 98 -12.40 19.22 -17.63
N SER A 99 -11.08 19.28 -17.36
CA SER A 99 -10.35 20.51 -17.12
C SER A 99 -9.23 20.70 -18.14
N ASN A 100 -9.02 21.96 -18.55
CA ASN A 100 -7.89 22.33 -19.40
C ASN A 100 -6.68 22.68 -18.53
N TYR A 101 -5.53 22.15 -18.90
CA TYR A 101 -4.26 22.38 -18.22
C TYR A 101 -3.21 22.95 -19.15
N SER A 102 -2.35 23.81 -18.60
CA SER A 102 -1.06 24.18 -19.16
C SER A 102 0.01 23.37 -18.43
N LEU A 103 0.77 22.53 -19.16
CA LEU A 103 1.83 21.69 -18.63
C LEU A 103 3.18 22.22 -19.12
N GLN A 104 4.14 22.48 -18.22
CA GLN A 104 5.46 23.00 -18.57
C GLN A 104 6.56 22.09 -18.01
N VAL A 105 7.40 21.55 -18.87
CA VAL A 105 8.57 20.75 -18.47
C VAL A 105 9.67 21.65 -17.95
N VAL A 106 10.25 21.27 -16.82
CA VAL A 106 11.41 21.93 -16.19
C VAL A 106 12.50 20.90 -16.00
N ALA A 107 13.65 21.09 -16.61
CA ALA A 107 14.84 20.26 -16.44
C ALA A 107 15.93 21.00 -15.69
N THR A 108 16.61 20.30 -14.80
CA THR A 108 17.74 20.82 -14.02
C THR A 108 19.00 20.01 -14.33
N GLY A 109 20.07 20.68 -14.69
CA GLY A 109 21.40 20.08 -14.93
C GLY A 109 22.13 19.74 -13.64
N THR A 110 23.21 18.98 -13.74
CA THR A 110 24.08 18.63 -12.59
C THR A 110 24.80 19.84 -11.99
N ASP A 111 24.92 20.92 -12.76
CA ASP A 111 25.47 22.20 -12.35
C ASP A 111 24.44 23.16 -11.72
N GLY A 112 23.16 22.72 -11.60
CA GLY A 112 22.08 23.52 -11.11
C GLY A 112 21.45 24.47 -12.16
N THR A 113 21.91 24.45 -13.40
CA THR A 113 21.27 25.17 -14.52
C THR A 113 19.84 24.66 -14.73
N VAL A 114 18.88 25.56 -14.95
CA VAL A 114 17.48 25.22 -15.17
C VAL A 114 17.05 25.68 -16.58
N VAL A 115 16.38 24.77 -17.30
CA VAL A 115 15.74 25.07 -18.58
C VAL A 115 14.27 24.71 -18.51
N LYS A 116 13.39 25.60 -18.99
CA LYS A 116 11.95 25.38 -19.12
C LYS A 116 11.57 25.25 -20.60
N GLY A 117 10.73 24.26 -20.89
CA GLY A 117 10.10 24.09 -22.19
C GLY A 117 8.94 25.07 -22.39
N ASP A 118 8.41 25.14 -23.61
CA ASP A 118 7.17 25.88 -23.87
C ASP A 118 5.98 25.14 -23.18
N PRO A 119 4.99 25.89 -22.67
CA PRO A 119 3.78 25.30 -22.11
C PRO A 119 2.99 24.53 -23.19
N ILE A 120 2.46 23.36 -22.82
CA ILE A 120 1.64 22.51 -23.68
C ILE A 120 0.25 22.39 -23.07
N SER A 121 -0.79 22.58 -23.89
CA SER A 121 -2.17 22.40 -23.45
C SER A 121 -2.53 20.91 -23.38
N PHE A 122 -3.27 20.54 -22.35
CA PHE A 122 -3.82 19.20 -22.16
C PHE A 122 -5.23 19.30 -21.55
N GLN A 123 -6.16 18.48 -22.04
CA GLN A 123 -7.52 18.39 -21.49
C GLN A 123 -7.75 17.00 -20.90
N THR A 124 -8.21 16.96 -19.65
CA THR A 124 -8.62 15.73 -18.96
C THR A 124 -10.01 15.28 -19.41
N GLY A 125 -10.29 13.98 -19.32
CA GLY A 125 -11.61 13.41 -19.63
C GLY A 125 -12.59 13.50 -18.44
N SER A 126 -13.83 13.03 -18.70
CA SER A 126 -14.86 12.87 -17.66
C SER A 126 -14.55 11.66 -16.78
N LEU A 127 -14.88 11.75 -15.47
CA LEU A 127 -14.85 10.58 -14.60
C LEU A 127 -15.90 9.55 -15.05
N PRO A 128 -15.59 8.24 -14.95
CA PRO A 128 -16.61 7.21 -15.09
C PRO A 128 -17.75 7.39 -14.10
N ASN A 129 -18.97 7.03 -14.49
CA ASN A 129 -20.19 7.27 -13.71
C ASN A 129 -20.30 6.47 -12.39
N ASP A 130 -19.52 5.39 -12.28
CA ASP A 130 -19.48 4.49 -11.13
C ASP A 130 -18.40 4.86 -10.11
N ILE A 131 -17.59 5.88 -10.41
CA ILE A 131 -16.64 6.42 -9.42
C ILE A 131 -17.43 7.14 -8.30
N PRO A 132 -17.26 6.71 -7.03
CA PRO A 132 -18.02 7.29 -5.93
C PRO A 132 -17.61 8.74 -5.66
N SER A 133 -18.55 9.51 -5.14
CA SER A 133 -18.33 10.89 -4.67
C SER A 133 -18.33 10.96 -3.16
N PHE A 134 -17.61 11.94 -2.63
CA PHE A 134 -17.41 12.11 -1.20
C PHE A 134 -17.60 13.57 -0.77
N VAL A 135 -17.92 13.73 0.49
CA VAL A 135 -17.95 15.02 1.19
C VAL A 135 -17.05 14.92 2.43
N VAL A 136 -16.38 16.01 2.71
CA VAL A 136 -15.47 16.13 3.86
C VAL A 136 -15.93 17.25 4.77
N VAL A 137 -15.89 16.99 6.09
CA VAL A 137 -15.95 18.01 7.14
C VAL A 137 -14.62 18.02 7.86
N GLN A 138 -13.88 19.12 7.79
CA GLN A 138 -12.64 19.32 8.51
C GLN A 138 -12.84 20.35 9.62
N THR A 139 -12.41 20.02 10.85
CA THR A 139 -12.60 20.86 12.04
C THR A 139 -11.30 21.15 12.81
N GLY A 140 -10.17 20.58 12.37
CA GLY A 140 -8.88 20.75 13.03
C GLY A 140 -7.70 20.45 12.13
N ASP A 141 -6.54 20.24 12.75
CA ASP A 141 -5.30 19.91 12.04
C ASP A 141 -5.32 18.46 11.55
N VAL A 142 -5.17 18.29 10.26
CA VAL A 142 -5.23 17.01 9.54
C VAL A 142 -3.85 16.67 8.99
N GLN A 143 -3.47 15.39 9.07
CA GLN A 143 -2.25 14.91 8.40
C GLN A 143 -2.35 15.20 6.90
N PRO A 144 -1.42 15.96 6.31
CA PRO A 144 -1.37 16.16 4.87
C PRO A 144 -1.26 14.84 4.09
N GLY A 145 -1.82 14.82 2.88
CA GLY A 145 -1.73 13.67 1.99
C GLY A 145 -3.07 13.27 1.38
N TYR A 146 -3.11 12.03 0.92
CA TYR A 146 -4.23 11.45 0.19
C TYR A 146 -4.77 10.24 0.93
N THR A 147 -6.05 9.92 0.75
CA THR A 147 -6.67 8.76 1.40
C THR A 147 -7.05 7.70 0.35
N MET A 148 -6.48 6.51 0.49
CA MET A 148 -6.76 5.34 -0.35
C MET A 148 -7.96 4.58 0.18
N LEU A 149 -8.85 4.14 -0.71
CA LEU A 149 -10.09 3.42 -0.40
C LEU A 149 -10.28 2.27 -1.40
N GLY A 150 -10.32 1.03 -0.92
CA GLY A 150 -10.82 -0.10 -1.70
C GLY A 150 -12.34 -0.19 -1.55
N CYS A 151 -13.09 0.12 -2.61
CA CYS A 151 -14.54 0.16 -2.59
C CYS A 151 -15.13 -1.21 -2.94
N ILE A 152 -15.64 -1.91 -1.94
CA ILE A 152 -16.36 -3.18 -2.13
C ILE A 152 -17.79 -2.84 -2.55
N VAL A 153 -18.09 -2.98 -3.83
CA VAL A 153 -19.41 -2.77 -4.40
C VAL A 153 -19.93 -4.12 -4.89
N PHE A 154 -21.18 -4.41 -4.61
CA PHE A 154 -21.86 -5.58 -5.19
C PHE A 154 -22.49 -5.23 -6.55
N ALA A 155 -21.68 -4.60 -7.43
CA ALA A 155 -22.06 -4.10 -8.74
C ALA A 155 -20.99 -4.46 -9.80
N PRO A 156 -21.26 -4.28 -11.10
CA PRO A 156 -20.32 -4.69 -12.16
C PRO A 156 -18.96 -3.99 -12.14
N GLN A 157 -18.86 -2.81 -11.54
CA GLN A 157 -17.60 -2.06 -11.43
C GLN A 157 -17.29 -1.77 -9.97
N ASN A 158 -16.07 -2.11 -9.58
CA ASN A 158 -15.59 -1.98 -8.19
C ASN A 158 -14.30 -1.14 -8.21
N PRO A 159 -14.40 0.18 -8.00
CA PRO A 159 -13.23 1.03 -8.10
C PRO A 159 -12.36 0.96 -6.84
N ALA A 160 -11.04 0.95 -7.03
CA ALA A 160 -10.09 1.43 -6.06
C ALA A 160 -9.90 2.92 -6.29
N VAL A 161 -10.03 3.76 -5.27
CA VAL A 161 -9.94 5.22 -5.39
C VAL A 161 -8.97 5.82 -4.40
N ILE A 162 -8.37 6.95 -4.78
CA ILE A 162 -7.61 7.82 -3.87
C ILE A 162 -8.26 9.19 -3.91
N VAL A 163 -8.51 9.75 -2.73
CA VAL A 163 -9.07 11.08 -2.58
C VAL A 163 -8.08 12.03 -1.90
N ASP A 164 -8.16 13.31 -2.22
CA ASP A 164 -7.45 14.36 -1.50
C ASP A 164 -8.15 14.74 -0.19
N GLN A 165 -7.60 15.71 0.54
CA GLN A 165 -8.16 16.16 1.83
C GLN A 165 -9.56 16.76 1.71
N THR A 166 -9.96 17.23 0.53
CA THR A 166 -11.30 17.79 0.28
C THR A 166 -12.35 16.72 -0.08
N GLY A 167 -11.91 15.48 -0.30
CA GLY A 167 -12.75 14.38 -0.75
C GLY A 167 -12.84 14.25 -2.27
N ARG A 168 -12.09 15.06 -3.03
CA ARG A 168 -12.00 14.95 -4.49
C ARG A 168 -11.21 13.70 -4.86
N VAL A 169 -11.77 12.88 -5.78
CA VAL A 169 -11.04 11.74 -6.35
C VAL A 169 -9.91 12.26 -7.22
N VAL A 170 -8.68 11.81 -6.93
CA VAL A 170 -7.43 12.20 -7.60
C VAL A 170 -6.77 11.05 -8.34
N TRP A 171 -7.17 9.84 -8.04
CA TRP A 171 -6.73 8.62 -8.71
C TRP A 171 -7.81 7.56 -8.58
N TYR A 172 -7.99 6.74 -9.60
CA TYR A 172 -8.89 5.58 -9.56
C TYR A 172 -8.40 4.45 -10.46
N ARG A 173 -8.86 3.26 -10.14
CA ARG A 173 -8.76 2.08 -11.00
C ARG A 173 -10.07 1.33 -10.94
N GLU A 174 -10.74 1.20 -12.10
CA GLU A 174 -11.92 0.37 -12.25
C GLU A 174 -11.52 -1.09 -12.32
N ASN A 175 -12.26 -1.94 -11.65
CA ASN A 175 -12.11 -3.38 -11.71
C ASN A 175 -13.47 -4.02 -12.00
N PRO A 176 -13.55 -4.98 -12.93
CA PRO A 176 -14.81 -5.64 -13.27
C PRO A 176 -15.30 -6.60 -12.17
N ARG A 177 -14.54 -6.75 -11.10
CA ARG A 177 -14.83 -7.63 -9.97
C ARG A 177 -14.59 -6.91 -8.66
N THR A 178 -15.17 -7.45 -7.58
CA THR A 178 -15.00 -6.91 -6.23
C THR A 178 -13.52 -6.76 -5.88
N VAL A 179 -13.18 -5.63 -5.27
CA VAL A 179 -11.85 -5.31 -4.78
C VAL A 179 -11.88 -5.14 -3.27
N SER A 180 -10.80 -5.57 -2.61
CA SER A 180 -10.55 -5.30 -1.19
C SER A 180 -9.15 -4.72 -1.02
N ASP A 181 -8.52 -4.84 0.10
CA ASP A 181 -7.11 -4.54 0.44
C ASP A 181 -6.31 -3.71 -0.60
N PHE A 182 -6.68 -2.44 -0.75
CA PHE A 182 -6.00 -1.49 -1.64
C PHE A 182 -4.94 -0.72 -0.85
N GLN A 183 -3.66 -0.94 -1.19
CA GLN A 183 -2.52 -0.38 -0.45
C GLN A 183 -1.44 0.19 -1.37
N LYS A 184 -0.72 1.23 -0.91
CA LYS A 184 0.58 1.64 -1.46
C LYS A 184 1.67 0.81 -0.80
N GLN A 185 2.53 0.20 -1.60
CA GLN A 185 3.62 -0.66 -1.14
C GLN A 185 4.93 0.15 -0.95
N PRO A 186 5.92 -0.38 -0.20
CA PRO A 186 7.18 0.32 0.05
C PRO A 186 7.98 0.68 -1.20
N ASP A 187 7.79 -0.05 -2.31
CA ASP A 187 8.41 0.22 -3.61
C ASP A 187 7.70 1.32 -4.42
N GLY A 188 6.67 1.95 -3.85
CA GLY A 188 5.86 3.00 -4.47
C GLY A 188 4.72 2.49 -5.36
N THR A 189 4.62 1.18 -5.58
CA THR A 189 3.54 0.58 -6.36
C THR A 189 2.24 0.47 -5.54
N TYR A 190 1.14 0.22 -6.22
CA TYR A 190 -0.16 -0.05 -5.60
C TYR A 190 -0.52 -1.52 -5.74
N THR A 191 -1.03 -2.12 -4.68
CA THR A 191 -1.60 -3.47 -4.74
C THR A 191 -3.07 -3.44 -4.37
N VAL A 192 -3.84 -4.29 -5.02
CA VAL A 192 -5.26 -4.47 -4.75
C VAL A 192 -5.62 -5.95 -4.85
N ALA A 193 -6.35 -6.48 -3.87
CA ALA A 193 -6.96 -7.78 -3.99
C ALA A 193 -8.16 -7.69 -4.93
N VAL A 194 -8.19 -8.52 -5.95
CA VAL A 194 -9.28 -8.58 -6.95
C VAL A 194 -9.87 -9.98 -6.92
N ASN A 195 -11.17 -10.07 -6.68
CA ASN A 195 -11.88 -11.35 -6.74
C ASN A 195 -11.74 -11.97 -8.13
N ASN A 196 -11.29 -13.22 -8.21
CA ASN A 196 -11.10 -13.94 -9.47
C ASN A 196 -12.21 -14.98 -9.75
N SER A 197 -13.21 -15.10 -8.89
CA SER A 197 -14.29 -16.04 -8.95
C SER A 197 -15.62 -15.38 -8.54
N ASP A 198 -16.73 -15.81 -9.13
CA ASP A 198 -18.08 -15.42 -8.72
C ASP A 198 -18.56 -16.22 -7.50
N LEU A 199 -17.74 -17.17 -7.03
CA LEU A 199 -18.01 -17.97 -5.87
C LEU A 199 -17.29 -17.39 -4.66
N ALA A 200 -18.05 -16.92 -3.68
CA ALA A 200 -17.53 -16.70 -2.34
C ALA A 200 -17.39 -18.08 -1.65
N LEU A 201 -16.22 -18.34 -1.08
CA LEU A 201 -16.00 -19.52 -0.24
C LEU A 201 -16.26 -19.11 1.21
N TYR A 202 -17.47 -19.35 1.70
CA TYR A 202 -17.95 -18.86 3.01
C TYR A 202 -17.94 -17.33 3.10
N SER A 203 -17.14 -16.76 4.01
CA SER A 203 -16.91 -15.33 4.16
C SER A 203 -15.75 -14.77 3.33
N TYR A 204 -15.17 -15.57 2.43
CA TYR A 204 -13.98 -15.23 1.67
C TYR A 204 -14.24 -15.14 0.18
N PHE A 205 -13.58 -14.19 -0.47
CA PHE A 205 -13.47 -14.15 -1.93
C PHE A 205 -12.20 -14.86 -2.37
N LEU A 206 -12.32 -15.73 -3.38
CA LEU A 206 -11.14 -16.29 -4.05
C LEU A 206 -10.51 -15.18 -4.88
N SER A 207 -9.34 -14.73 -4.47
CA SER A 207 -8.73 -13.52 -4.99
C SER A 207 -7.35 -13.76 -5.59
N GLN A 208 -6.85 -12.75 -6.24
CA GLN A 208 -5.47 -12.54 -6.60
C GLN A 208 -5.11 -11.08 -6.32
N TYR A 209 -3.86 -10.80 -6.01
CA TYR A 209 -3.39 -9.44 -5.86
C TYR A 209 -2.80 -8.94 -7.16
N GLN A 210 -3.29 -7.81 -7.64
CA GLN A 210 -2.76 -7.11 -8.80
C GLN A 210 -1.89 -5.94 -8.31
N GLN A 211 -0.66 -5.87 -8.81
CA GLN A 211 0.30 -4.82 -8.52
C GLN A 211 0.38 -3.86 -9.69
N TYR A 212 0.22 -2.57 -9.43
CA TYR A 212 0.19 -1.52 -10.43
C TYR A 212 1.24 -0.45 -10.15
N ASP A 213 1.73 0.21 -11.21
CA ASP A 213 2.40 1.49 -11.05
C ASP A 213 1.38 2.61 -10.76
N ASN A 214 1.87 3.82 -10.53
CA ASN A 214 1.03 4.98 -10.23
C ASN A 214 0.20 5.48 -11.44
N LEU A 215 0.50 5.04 -12.65
CA LEU A 215 -0.31 5.25 -13.86
C LEU A 215 -1.40 4.18 -14.02
N GLY A 216 -1.48 3.18 -13.13
CA GLY A 216 -2.43 2.08 -13.19
C GLY A 216 -2.09 0.99 -14.20
N ASN A 217 -0.84 0.94 -14.69
CA ASN A 217 -0.38 -0.18 -15.51
C ASN A 217 -0.15 -1.41 -14.64
N LEU A 218 -0.72 -2.55 -15.04
CA LEU A 218 -0.50 -3.82 -14.35
C LEU A 218 0.94 -4.27 -14.54
N LEU A 219 1.67 -4.38 -13.43
CA LEU A 219 3.06 -4.83 -13.40
C LEU A 219 3.16 -6.34 -13.16
N ARG A 220 2.32 -6.83 -12.25
CA ARG A 220 2.37 -8.22 -11.77
C ARG A 220 1.06 -8.63 -11.11
N THR A 221 0.86 -9.95 -11.06
CA THR A 221 -0.15 -10.61 -10.24
C THR A 221 0.52 -11.52 -9.23
N TRP A 222 0.03 -11.49 -7.98
CA TRP A 222 0.47 -12.36 -6.90
C TRP A 222 -0.66 -13.29 -6.49
N SER A 223 -0.35 -14.56 -6.27
CA SER A 223 -1.29 -15.56 -5.78
C SER A 223 -0.55 -16.56 -4.91
N ALA A 224 -1.26 -17.16 -3.96
CA ALA A 224 -0.75 -18.28 -3.18
C ALA A 224 -0.37 -19.43 -4.11
N THR A 225 0.63 -20.19 -3.71
CA THR A 225 1.19 -21.31 -4.49
C THR A 225 1.01 -22.65 -3.74
N GLY A 226 1.37 -23.78 -4.40
CA GLY A 226 1.23 -25.09 -3.77
C GLY A 226 -0.21 -25.61 -3.73
N GLY A 227 -1.11 -25.08 -4.57
CA GLY A 227 -2.51 -25.47 -4.63
C GLY A 227 -3.43 -24.82 -3.60
N TRP A 228 -2.93 -23.81 -2.87
CA TRP A 228 -3.72 -23.05 -1.92
C TRP A 228 -4.49 -21.91 -2.60
N LEU A 229 -5.61 -21.55 -2.01
CA LEU A 229 -6.46 -20.46 -2.48
C LEU A 229 -6.01 -19.14 -1.85
N THR A 230 -5.78 -18.12 -2.67
CA THR A 230 -5.37 -16.80 -2.18
C THR A 230 -6.51 -16.13 -1.41
N ASP A 231 -6.18 -15.65 -0.23
CA ASP A 231 -7.04 -14.86 0.64
C ASP A 231 -7.00 -13.38 0.21
N ASP A 232 -8.10 -12.65 0.35
CA ASP A 232 -8.24 -11.25 -0.09
C ASP A 232 -7.95 -10.22 1.00
N HIS A 233 -7.54 -10.66 2.20
CA HIS A 233 -7.42 -9.76 3.34
C HIS A 233 -6.13 -8.94 3.37
N GLU A 234 -4.97 -9.50 3.05
CA GLU A 234 -3.73 -8.72 3.04
C GLU A 234 -2.60 -9.33 2.20
N LEU A 235 -1.93 -8.42 1.47
CA LEU A 235 -0.61 -8.65 0.86
C LEU A 235 0.33 -7.52 1.26
N ARG A 236 1.57 -7.87 1.66
CA ARG A 236 2.64 -6.93 1.95
C ARG A 236 3.86 -7.22 1.08
N LEU A 237 4.34 -6.23 0.33
CA LEU A 237 5.65 -6.34 -0.31
C LEU A 237 6.75 -6.01 0.69
N LEU A 238 7.78 -6.82 0.70
CA LEU A 238 8.96 -6.63 1.55
C LEU A 238 10.04 -5.86 0.78
N PRO A 239 10.99 -5.21 1.48
CA PRO A 239 12.06 -4.44 0.83
C PRO A 239 12.94 -5.23 -0.15
N ASN A 240 13.02 -6.55 0.00
CA ASN A 240 13.76 -7.44 -0.90
C ASN A 240 12.93 -7.86 -2.14
N GLY A 241 11.70 -7.38 -2.28
CA GLY A 241 10.77 -7.71 -3.35
C GLY A 241 9.94 -8.96 -3.14
N ASP A 242 10.10 -9.68 -2.02
CA ASP A 242 9.22 -10.79 -1.66
C ASP A 242 7.81 -10.26 -1.34
N ALA A 243 6.80 -11.10 -1.59
CA ALA A 243 5.43 -10.85 -1.17
C ALA A 243 5.06 -11.74 0.01
N LEU A 244 4.50 -11.15 1.06
CA LEU A 244 3.92 -11.84 2.20
C LEU A 244 2.40 -11.76 2.07
N LEU A 245 1.69 -12.90 1.99
CA LEU A 245 0.25 -12.95 1.75
C LEU A 245 -0.43 -14.07 2.52
N LEU A 246 -1.74 -13.95 2.67
CA LEU A 246 -2.61 -14.98 3.26
C LEU A 246 -3.16 -15.92 2.21
N ALA A 247 -3.43 -17.16 2.63
CA ALA A 247 -4.10 -18.19 1.83
C ALA A 247 -5.03 -19.03 2.71
N PHE A 248 -5.91 -19.80 2.06
CA PHE A 248 -6.87 -20.67 2.74
C PHE A 248 -6.49 -22.13 2.62
N LYS A 249 -6.75 -22.86 3.71
CA LYS A 249 -6.72 -24.32 3.77
C LYS A 249 -8.00 -24.85 4.39
N GLN A 250 -8.51 -25.93 3.85
CA GLN A 250 -9.66 -26.64 4.40
C GLN A 250 -9.25 -28.01 4.90
N LYS A 251 -9.84 -28.42 6.03
CA LYS A 251 -9.60 -29.73 6.62
C LYS A 251 -10.90 -30.27 7.21
N MET A 252 -11.29 -31.50 6.88
CA MET A 252 -12.39 -32.20 7.55
C MET A 252 -11.94 -32.60 8.95
N MET A 253 -12.69 -32.25 9.97
CA MET A 253 -12.36 -32.45 11.37
C MET A 253 -13.60 -32.86 12.19
N ASP A 254 -13.40 -33.68 13.20
CA ASP A 254 -14.39 -33.94 14.25
C ASP A 254 -14.31 -32.86 15.32
N LEU A 255 -15.36 -32.03 15.40
CA LEU A 255 -15.48 -30.94 16.38
C LEU A 255 -16.42 -31.30 17.53
N THR A 256 -16.82 -32.54 17.72
CA THR A 256 -17.77 -32.98 18.77
C THR A 256 -17.28 -32.66 20.18
N ALA A 257 -15.95 -32.72 20.40
CA ALA A 257 -15.33 -32.38 21.69
C ALA A 257 -15.54 -30.91 22.13
N ILE A 258 -15.84 -30.02 21.17
CA ILE A 258 -16.11 -28.59 21.42
C ILE A 258 -17.57 -28.20 21.10
N GLY A 259 -18.44 -29.19 20.86
CA GLY A 259 -19.87 -28.99 20.60
C GLY A 259 -20.22 -28.76 19.13
N GLY A 260 -19.30 -29.01 18.21
CA GLY A 260 -19.50 -28.95 16.76
C GLY A 260 -19.89 -30.31 16.16
N ARG A 261 -19.74 -30.43 14.84
CA ARG A 261 -20.09 -31.64 14.07
C ARG A 261 -18.90 -32.60 13.97
N PRO A 262 -19.15 -33.95 13.80
CA PRO A 262 -18.08 -34.93 13.58
C PRO A 262 -17.44 -34.85 12.17
N ASP A 263 -18.06 -34.14 11.25
CA ASP A 263 -17.71 -34.07 9.83
C ASP A 263 -17.60 -32.60 9.35
N ALA A 264 -17.22 -31.68 10.23
CA ALA A 264 -17.07 -30.26 9.90
C ALA A 264 -15.92 -30.03 8.91
N ILE A 265 -16.14 -29.20 7.91
CA ILE A 265 -15.07 -28.63 7.08
C ILE A 265 -14.59 -27.35 7.79
N VAL A 266 -13.41 -27.44 8.39
CA VAL A 266 -12.77 -26.32 9.09
C VAL A 266 -11.89 -25.56 8.10
N VAL A 267 -12.08 -24.24 8.03
CA VAL A 267 -11.26 -23.34 7.21
C VAL A 267 -10.22 -22.67 8.10
N GLY A 268 -8.96 -22.78 7.74
CA GLY A 268 -7.85 -22.14 8.40
C GLY A 268 -6.96 -21.36 7.41
N ASN A 269 -6.13 -20.48 7.93
CA ASN A 269 -5.24 -19.66 7.11
C ASN A 269 -3.82 -20.22 7.05
N LEU A 270 -3.20 -19.96 5.93
CA LEU A 270 -1.77 -20.07 5.68
C LEU A 270 -1.18 -18.67 5.51
N LEU A 271 0.06 -18.49 5.99
CA LEU A 271 0.86 -17.33 5.67
C LEU A 271 2.00 -17.79 4.76
N GLN A 272 2.11 -17.19 3.57
CA GLN A 272 3.19 -17.49 2.63
C GLN A 272 4.04 -16.25 2.35
N ARG A 273 5.37 -16.41 2.35
CA ARG A 273 6.30 -15.45 1.76
C ARG A 273 6.81 -16.03 0.45
N LEU A 274 6.57 -15.31 -0.62
CA LEU A 274 6.92 -15.69 -1.99
C LEU A 274 8.00 -14.78 -2.53
N ALA A 275 9.05 -15.35 -3.12
CA ALA A 275 10.01 -14.58 -3.89
C ALA A 275 9.36 -13.97 -5.15
N PRO A 276 10.00 -13.00 -5.81
CA PRO A 276 9.55 -12.49 -7.10
C PRO A 276 9.40 -13.55 -8.19
N SER A 277 10.09 -14.69 -8.11
CA SER A 277 9.91 -15.84 -9.00
C SER A 277 8.62 -16.64 -8.74
N GLY A 278 7.94 -16.42 -7.60
CA GLY A 278 6.82 -17.20 -7.11
C GLY A 278 7.23 -18.38 -6.21
N ASP A 279 8.52 -18.58 -5.97
CA ASP A 279 9.01 -19.62 -5.09
C ASP A 279 8.70 -19.32 -3.61
N VAL A 280 8.22 -20.34 -2.88
CA VAL A 280 7.92 -20.23 -1.45
C VAL A 280 9.22 -20.11 -0.65
N GLN A 281 9.41 -18.98 0.03
CA GLN A 281 10.54 -18.73 0.93
C GLN A 281 10.20 -19.05 2.38
N PHE A 282 8.93 -18.95 2.75
CA PHE A 282 8.41 -19.25 4.08
C PHE A 282 6.93 -19.64 3.97
N GLN A 283 6.52 -20.61 4.78
CA GLN A 283 5.12 -20.97 4.92
C GLN A 283 4.81 -21.31 6.37
N TRP A 284 3.70 -20.80 6.86
CA TRP A 284 3.15 -21.09 8.17
C TRP A 284 1.69 -21.54 8.02
N ASP A 285 1.33 -22.63 8.69
CA ASP A 285 -0.01 -23.24 8.62
C ASP A 285 -0.67 -23.19 10.00
N ALA A 286 -1.83 -22.57 10.12
CA ALA A 286 -2.55 -22.47 11.38
C ALA A 286 -2.85 -23.85 11.98
N PHE A 287 -3.14 -24.87 11.17
CA PHE A 287 -3.43 -26.22 11.64
C PHE A 287 -2.24 -26.95 12.29
N ASP A 288 -1.02 -26.51 12.02
CA ASP A 288 0.19 -27.09 12.61
C ASP A 288 0.63 -26.39 13.89
N HIS A 289 0.11 -25.15 14.14
CA HIS A 289 0.60 -24.31 15.22
C HIS A 289 -0.45 -23.92 16.26
N LEU A 290 -1.75 -23.99 15.92
CA LEU A 290 -2.83 -23.58 16.82
C LEU A 290 -3.81 -24.73 17.03
N PRO A 291 -4.37 -24.89 18.26
CA PRO A 291 -5.44 -25.85 18.49
C PRO A 291 -6.75 -25.33 17.89
N VAL A 292 -7.54 -26.21 17.29
CA VAL A 292 -8.92 -25.90 16.87
C VAL A 292 -9.81 -25.87 18.12
N ALA A 293 -9.54 -24.92 19.00
CA ALA A 293 -10.25 -24.64 20.24
C ALA A 293 -10.18 -23.15 20.48
N GLY A 294 -10.99 -22.62 21.41
CA GLY A 294 -10.97 -21.21 21.74
C GLY A 294 -11.55 -20.30 20.65
N ILE A 295 -12.37 -20.85 19.77
CA ILE A 295 -13.13 -20.09 18.77
C ILE A 295 -14.02 -19.09 19.50
N SER A 296 -14.02 -17.85 19.07
CA SER A 296 -14.79 -16.78 19.71
C SER A 296 -16.30 -17.02 19.63
N ALA A 297 -17.05 -16.66 20.66
CA ALA A 297 -18.46 -16.94 20.83
C ALA A 297 -19.38 -16.52 19.63
N PRO A 298 -19.10 -15.45 18.89
CA PRO A 298 -19.89 -15.11 17.70
C PRO A 298 -19.82 -16.11 16.55
N VAL A 299 -18.82 -17.01 16.51
CA VAL A 299 -18.63 -17.98 15.42
C VAL A 299 -19.51 -19.22 15.62
N ASP A 300 -20.30 -19.58 14.59
CA ASP A 300 -21.10 -20.80 14.63
C ASP A 300 -20.26 -22.05 14.31
N ILE A 301 -19.92 -22.81 15.35
CA ILE A 301 -19.15 -24.06 15.23
C ILE A 301 -20.02 -25.28 14.86
N ARG A 302 -21.36 -25.13 14.77
CA ARG A 302 -22.33 -26.23 14.48
C ARG A 302 -22.62 -26.38 12.99
N GLY A 303 -22.18 -25.40 12.17
CA GLY A 303 -22.30 -25.44 10.73
C GLY A 303 -21.51 -26.59 10.09
N ALA A 304 -21.85 -26.97 8.86
CA ALA A 304 -21.08 -27.91 8.07
C ALA A 304 -19.68 -27.35 7.72
N TYR A 305 -19.57 -26.05 7.73
CA TYR A 305 -18.35 -25.28 7.50
C TYR A 305 -18.12 -24.37 8.70
N VAL A 306 -16.91 -24.38 9.20
CA VAL A 306 -16.48 -23.57 10.34
C VAL A 306 -15.29 -22.72 9.89
N ASP A 307 -15.51 -21.42 9.82
CA ASP A 307 -14.44 -20.46 9.64
C ASP A 307 -13.71 -20.36 10.99
N TRP A 308 -12.51 -20.92 11.06
CA TRP A 308 -11.84 -21.11 12.34
C TRP A 308 -10.92 -19.96 12.69
N THR A 309 -10.15 -19.48 11.70
CA THR A 309 -9.12 -18.48 11.97
C THR A 309 -9.52 -17.10 11.46
N HIS A 310 -9.99 -16.99 10.25
CA HIS A 310 -10.30 -15.74 9.60
C HIS A 310 -9.18 -14.70 9.81
N ALA A 311 -7.93 -15.08 9.44
CA ALA A 311 -6.81 -14.17 9.55
C ALA A 311 -7.00 -13.01 8.58
N ASN A 312 -6.89 -11.77 9.09
CA ASN A 312 -7.27 -10.60 8.30
C ASN A 312 -6.21 -9.50 8.23
N ALA A 313 -5.08 -9.65 8.93
CA ALA A 313 -4.01 -8.67 8.83
C ALA A 313 -2.66 -9.30 9.13
N ILE A 314 -1.66 -8.84 8.37
CA ILE A 314 -0.25 -9.17 8.55
C ILE A 314 0.51 -7.88 8.79
N ASP A 315 1.43 -7.89 9.75
CA ASP A 315 2.44 -6.84 9.88
C ASP A 315 3.84 -7.42 10.02
N VAL A 316 4.84 -6.68 9.59
CA VAL A 316 6.25 -7.03 9.77
C VAL A 316 6.80 -6.14 10.87
N THR A 317 7.12 -6.74 11.99
CA THR A 317 7.61 -6.02 13.16
C THR A 317 9.05 -5.52 12.98
N SER A 318 9.47 -4.57 13.81
CA SER A 318 10.81 -3.96 13.74
C SER A 318 11.98 -4.96 13.88
N ASP A 319 11.74 -6.13 14.46
CA ASP A 319 12.70 -7.24 14.56
C ASP A 319 12.59 -8.26 13.40
N GLY A 320 11.79 -7.96 12.37
CA GLY A 320 11.63 -8.78 11.17
C GLY A 320 10.68 -9.97 11.31
N ASN A 321 10.04 -10.15 12.46
CA ASN A 321 9.03 -11.17 12.69
C ASN A 321 7.65 -10.74 12.20
N TYR A 322 6.67 -11.66 12.19
CA TYR A 322 5.34 -11.37 11.67
C TYR A 322 4.32 -11.25 12.80
N LEU A 323 3.43 -10.25 12.71
CA LEU A 323 2.17 -10.22 13.44
C LEU A 323 1.08 -10.75 12.54
N LEU A 324 0.18 -11.54 13.10
CA LEU A 324 -1.01 -12.05 12.44
C LEU A 324 -2.23 -11.75 13.31
N SER A 325 -3.21 -11.05 12.76
CA SER A 325 -4.52 -10.84 13.39
C SER A 325 -5.45 -11.97 12.99
N ILE A 326 -5.93 -12.72 13.97
CA ILE A 326 -6.82 -13.87 13.80
C ILE A 326 -8.18 -13.50 14.38
N ARG A 327 -9.12 -13.11 13.50
CA ARG A 327 -10.42 -12.55 13.85
C ARG A 327 -11.25 -13.50 14.71
N ASP A 328 -11.45 -14.72 14.23
CA ASP A 328 -12.40 -15.66 14.81
C ASP A 328 -11.87 -16.33 16.10
N LEU A 329 -10.61 -16.09 16.42
CA LEU A 329 -10.03 -16.38 17.73
C LEU A 329 -9.95 -15.14 18.64
N SER A 330 -10.34 -13.95 18.15
CA SER A 330 -10.12 -12.67 18.85
C SER A 330 -8.68 -12.53 19.36
N GLN A 331 -7.71 -12.88 18.52
CA GLN A 331 -6.32 -13.04 18.92
C GLN A 331 -5.35 -12.39 17.92
N VAL A 332 -4.29 -11.81 18.44
CA VAL A 332 -3.10 -11.42 17.68
C VAL A 332 -1.95 -12.32 18.11
N ILE A 333 -1.24 -12.88 17.14
CA ILE A 333 -0.06 -13.69 17.41
C ILE A 333 1.18 -13.10 16.76
N LYS A 334 2.34 -13.33 17.39
CA LYS A 334 3.64 -13.05 16.78
C LYS A 334 4.31 -14.34 16.38
N ILE A 335 4.77 -14.40 15.14
CA ILE A 335 5.37 -15.56 14.50
C ILE A 335 6.83 -15.25 14.20
N ASP A 336 7.75 -16.12 14.58
CA ASP A 336 9.15 -16.06 14.17
C ASP A 336 9.25 -16.30 12.66
N SER A 337 9.81 -15.35 11.95
CA SER A 337 9.85 -15.33 10.47
C SER A 337 10.81 -16.36 9.86
N THR A 338 11.56 -17.08 10.68
CA THR A 338 12.52 -18.12 10.29
C THR A 338 12.03 -19.52 10.63
N SER A 339 11.65 -19.72 11.91
CA SER A 339 11.25 -21.04 12.43
C SER A 339 9.76 -21.32 12.33
N GLY A 340 8.91 -20.28 12.21
CA GLY A 340 7.46 -20.39 12.29
C GLY A 340 6.91 -20.56 13.71
N ALA A 341 7.76 -20.52 14.74
CA ALA A 341 7.31 -20.64 16.12
C ALA A 341 6.41 -19.46 16.51
N VAL A 342 5.31 -19.71 17.20
CA VAL A 342 4.49 -18.68 17.82
C VAL A 342 5.22 -18.16 19.05
N LEU A 343 5.69 -16.90 18.98
CA LEU A 343 6.51 -16.28 20.02
C LEU A 343 5.64 -15.80 21.19
N TRP A 344 4.46 -15.28 20.91
CA TRP A 344 3.47 -14.88 21.88
C TRP A 344 2.07 -14.71 21.28
N LYS A 345 1.06 -14.70 22.15
CA LYS A 345 -0.36 -14.51 21.85
C LYS A 345 -0.92 -13.38 22.70
N LEU A 346 -1.67 -12.47 22.09
CA LEU A 346 -2.38 -11.38 22.75
C LEU A 346 -3.88 -11.53 22.48
N GLY A 347 -4.67 -11.58 23.53
CA GLY A 347 -6.12 -11.79 23.46
C GLY A 347 -6.52 -13.24 23.18
N GLY A 348 -7.82 -13.48 23.16
CA GLY A 348 -8.40 -14.78 22.88
C GLY A 348 -8.02 -15.88 23.89
N PHE A 349 -8.14 -17.13 23.43
CA PHE A 349 -7.85 -18.30 24.26
C PHE A 349 -6.35 -18.46 24.51
N ASN A 350 -5.96 -18.65 25.77
CA ASN A 350 -4.57 -18.78 26.19
C ASN A 350 -3.70 -17.57 25.81
N SER A 351 -4.21 -16.35 26.02
CA SER A 351 -3.41 -15.12 25.92
C SER A 351 -2.19 -15.18 26.86
N ASP A 352 -1.03 -14.73 26.36
CA ASP A 352 0.18 -14.60 27.18
C ASP A 352 0.19 -13.31 28.03
N PHE A 353 -0.79 -12.42 27.84
CA PHE A 353 -0.86 -11.12 28.48
C PHE A 353 -2.21 -10.91 29.18
N GLU A 354 -2.14 -10.26 30.36
CA GLU A 354 -3.31 -9.71 31.05
C GLU A 354 -3.57 -8.28 30.56
N PHE A 355 -4.83 -7.95 30.27
CA PHE A 355 -5.21 -6.58 29.90
C PHE A 355 -5.32 -5.70 31.14
N ILE A 356 -4.63 -4.55 31.13
CA ILE A 356 -4.58 -3.61 32.25
C ILE A 356 -5.17 -2.26 31.80
N GLY A 357 -6.08 -1.73 32.61
CA GLY A 357 -6.72 -0.43 32.36
C GLY A 357 -7.77 -0.42 31.25
N ASP A 358 -8.10 -1.58 30.71
CA ASP A 358 -9.12 -1.74 29.68
C ASP A 358 -10.43 -2.29 30.29
N SER A 359 -11.48 -1.47 30.26
CA SER A 359 -12.79 -1.84 30.83
C SER A 359 -13.49 -2.98 30.08
N TRP A 360 -13.06 -3.28 28.84
CA TRP A 360 -13.57 -4.38 28.03
C TRP A 360 -12.70 -5.64 28.09
N ASN A 361 -11.58 -5.56 28.84
CA ASN A 361 -10.64 -6.67 29.02
C ASN A 361 -10.15 -7.27 27.67
N GLY A 362 -9.77 -6.40 26.76
CA GLY A 362 -9.25 -6.76 25.45
C GLY A 362 -10.20 -6.42 24.29
N PHE A 363 -9.98 -7.06 23.17
CA PHE A 363 -10.66 -6.83 21.91
C PHE A 363 -11.42 -8.08 21.44
N SER A 364 -12.34 -7.90 20.52
CA SER A 364 -13.14 -8.97 19.95
C SER A 364 -13.32 -8.81 18.45
N MET A 365 -13.07 -9.89 17.69
CA MET A 365 -13.26 -10.00 16.24
C MET A 365 -12.53 -8.91 15.44
N GLN A 366 -11.35 -8.50 15.92
CA GLN A 366 -10.55 -7.36 15.47
C GLN A 366 -10.04 -7.50 14.04
N HIS A 367 -9.69 -6.34 13.45
CA HIS A 367 -9.03 -6.21 12.16
C HIS A 367 -7.79 -5.32 12.23
N GLY A 368 -6.91 -5.45 11.24
CA GLY A 368 -5.93 -4.44 10.90
C GLY A 368 -4.83 -4.18 11.93
N VAL A 369 -4.25 -5.24 12.53
CA VAL A 369 -3.15 -5.09 13.51
C VAL A 369 -1.90 -4.45 12.89
N ARG A 370 -1.26 -3.53 13.64
CA ARG A 370 0.04 -2.93 13.29
C ARG A 370 0.89 -2.75 14.55
N GLN A 371 2.20 -3.00 14.44
CA GLN A 371 3.16 -2.56 15.44
C GLN A 371 3.55 -1.11 15.15
N LEU A 372 3.38 -0.23 16.13
CA LEU A 372 3.81 1.16 16.03
C LEU A 372 5.33 1.30 16.25
N PRO A 373 5.96 2.40 15.83
CA PRO A 373 7.41 2.62 16.03
C PRO A 373 7.86 2.58 17.50
N ASN A 374 6.96 2.89 18.45
CA ASN A 374 7.20 2.76 19.89
C ASN A 374 7.07 1.33 20.42
N GLY A 375 6.77 0.35 19.57
CA GLY A 375 6.57 -1.05 19.91
C GLY A 375 5.15 -1.43 20.33
N ASN A 376 4.25 -0.47 20.52
CA ASN A 376 2.87 -0.71 20.87
C ASN A 376 2.10 -1.40 19.74
N ILE A 377 1.01 -2.05 20.09
CA ILE A 377 0.12 -2.73 19.14
C ILE A 377 -1.14 -1.90 18.95
N LEU A 378 -1.38 -1.44 17.71
CA LEU A 378 -2.59 -0.74 17.29
C LEU A 378 -3.46 -1.69 16.47
N LEU A 379 -4.77 -1.70 16.71
CA LEU A 379 -5.74 -2.46 15.94
C LEU A 379 -7.12 -1.78 15.93
N PHE A 380 -7.98 -2.22 15.01
CA PHE A 380 -9.40 -1.90 15.00
C PHE A 380 -10.16 -3.06 15.67
N ASP A 381 -10.69 -2.80 16.87
CA ASP A 381 -11.53 -3.72 17.62
C ASP A 381 -12.97 -3.59 17.12
N ASN A 382 -13.47 -4.59 16.38
CA ASN A 382 -14.85 -4.59 15.89
C ASN A 382 -15.84 -4.64 17.06
N GLY A 383 -15.48 -5.36 18.12
CA GLY A 383 -16.22 -5.36 19.35
C GLY A 383 -17.51 -6.18 19.34
N ASP A 384 -17.58 -7.22 18.47
CA ASP A 384 -18.77 -8.07 18.31
C ASP A 384 -19.08 -8.87 19.56
N GLY A 385 -18.06 -9.20 20.38
CA GLY A 385 -18.21 -9.88 21.65
C GLY A 385 -18.38 -8.95 22.86
N HIS A 386 -18.41 -7.64 22.68
CA HIS A 386 -18.70 -6.69 23.76
C HIS A 386 -20.20 -6.57 23.99
N GLU A 387 -20.60 -6.23 25.20
CA GLU A 387 -22.02 -6.05 25.56
C GLU A 387 -22.27 -4.61 26.05
N PRO A 388 -22.97 -3.79 25.28
CA PRO A 388 -23.45 -4.01 23.92
C PRO A 388 -22.30 -3.89 22.88
N PRO A 389 -22.44 -4.49 21.67
CA PRO A 389 -21.43 -4.39 20.63
C PRO A 389 -21.08 -2.94 20.27
N GLN A 390 -19.80 -2.64 20.17
CA GLN A 390 -19.31 -1.31 19.79
C GLN A 390 -17.86 -1.41 19.31
N SER A 391 -17.56 -0.74 18.19
CA SER A 391 -16.21 -0.71 17.63
C SER A 391 -15.35 0.40 18.22
N ARG A 392 -14.03 0.17 18.24
CA ARG A 392 -13.03 1.17 18.62
C ARG A 392 -11.70 0.97 17.89
N ALA A 393 -10.92 2.01 17.77
CA ALA A 393 -9.49 1.90 17.55
C ALA A 393 -8.81 1.82 18.91
N VAL A 394 -7.85 0.92 19.10
CA VAL A 394 -7.22 0.69 20.40
C VAL A 394 -5.73 0.41 20.26
N GLU A 395 -4.94 0.97 21.17
CA GLU A 395 -3.49 0.81 21.26
C GLU A 395 -3.12 0.22 22.61
N TYR A 396 -2.31 -0.86 22.60
CA TYR A 396 -1.79 -1.52 23.79
C TYR A 396 -0.27 -1.44 23.85
N GLN A 397 0.25 -1.12 25.03
CA GLN A 397 1.65 -1.26 25.37
C GLN A 397 1.90 -2.65 25.99
N LEU A 398 2.84 -3.42 25.44
CA LEU A 398 3.16 -4.76 25.93
C LEU A 398 4.34 -4.72 26.90
N ASP A 399 4.14 -5.29 28.10
CA ASP A 399 5.19 -5.59 29.09
C ASP A 399 5.46 -7.09 29.08
N PHE A 400 6.57 -7.49 28.47
CA PHE A 400 6.96 -8.89 28.34
C PHE A 400 7.47 -9.50 29.65
N VAL A 401 7.92 -8.69 30.60
CA VAL A 401 8.40 -9.17 31.90
C VAL A 401 7.23 -9.55 32.81
N ASN A 402 6.25 -8.66 32.92
CA ASN A 402 5.09 -8.85 33.79
C ASN A 402 3.89 -9.47 33.05
N ARG A 403 4.02 -9.75 31.75
CA ARG A 403 2.96 -10.30 30.89
C ARG A 403 1.69 -9.44 30.93
N ARG A 404 1.83 -8.14 30.70
CA ARG A 404 0.74 -7.17 30.71
C ARG A 404 0.60 -6.45 29.37
N ALA A 405 -0.66 -6.26 28.95
CA ALA A 405 -1.05 -5.41 27.84
C ALA A 405 -1.81 -4.20 28.42
N THR A 406 -1.12 -3.09 28.59
CA THR A 406 -1.73 -1.88 29.16
C THR A 406 -2.38 -1.05 28.09
N LEU A 407 -3.64 -0.64 28.30
CA LEU A 407 -4.33 0.28 27.41
C LEU A 407 -3.57 1.61 27.38
N ALA A 408 -2.99 1.94 26.22
CA ALA A 408 -2.24 3.17 26.01
C ALA A 408 -3.12 4.29 25.44
N TRP A 409 -4.04 3.92 24.53
CA TRP A 409 -4.98 4.84 23.92
C TRP A 409 -6.17 4.08 23.33
N GLU A 410 -7.34 4.73 23.31
CA GLU A 410 -8.50 4.24 22.58
C GLU A 410 -9.35 5.39 22.02
N TYR A 411 -10.06 5.10 20.93
CA TYR A 411 -11.18 5.92 20.47
C TYR A 411 -12.38 5.02 20.23
N ARG A 412 -13.40 5.17 21.06
CA ARG A 412 -14.68 4.44 20.92
C ARG A 412 -15.57 5.16 19.92
N ALA A 413 -15.82 4.49 18.81
CA ALA A 413 -16.74 5.03 17.80
C ALA A 413 -18.15 5.22 18.39
N PRO A 414 -18.92 6.23 17.95
CA PRO A 414 -20.34 6.26 18.19
C PRO A 414 -20.99 4.93 17.75
N ARG A 415 -21.99 4.45 18.50
CA ARG A 415 -22.68 3.17 18.19
C ARG A 415 -23.28 3.14 16.78
N SER A 416 -23.63 4.27 16.23
CA SER A 416 -24.09 4.40 14.84
C SER A 416 -23.01 4.06 13.80
N LEU A 417 -21.74 3.95 14.22
CA LEU A 417 -20.60 3.57 13.40
C LEU A 417 -20.05 2.17 13.79
N TYR A 418 -20.87 1.36 14.46
CA TYR A 418 -20.51 -0.03 14.70
C TYR A 418 -20.24 -0.78 13.38
N ALA A 419 -19.12 -1.44 13.31
CA ALA A 419 -18.66 -2.20 12.14
C ALA A 419 -18.36 -3.65 12.54
N ALA A 420 -19.32 -4.55 12.31
CA ALA A 420 -19.19 -5.97 12.66
C ALA A 420 -18.10 -6.71 11.90
N ALA A 421 -17.57 -6.15 10.81
CA ALA A 421 -16.48 -6.72 10.04
C ALA A 421 -15.70 -5.62 9.32
N MET A 422 -14.50 -5.97 8.83
CA MET A 422 -13.60 -5.03 8.17
C MET A 422 -13.18 -3.89 9.13
N GLY A 423 -12.65 -2.81 8.58
CA GLY A 423 -12.22 -1.67 9.37
C GLY A 423 -10.71 -1.66 9.63
N PHE A 424 -10.20 -0.47 9.89
CA PHE A 424 -8.76 -0.27 10.03
C PHE A 424 -8.45 0.97 10.86
N ALA A 425 -7.36 0.95 11.60
CA ALA A 425 -6.80 2.10 12.29
C ALA A 425 -5.34 2.29 11.87
N GLN A 426 -5.01 3.49 11.39
CA GLN A 426 -3.64 3.89 11.04
C GLN A 426 -3.20 5.05 11.93
N ARG A 427 -2.12 4.86 12.70
CA ARG A 427 -1.45 5.99 13.37
C ARG A 427 -0.72 6.82 12.32
N LEU A 428 -0.95 8.12 12.32
CA LEU A 428 -0.38 9.09 11.40
C LEU A 428 0.85 9.78 12.01
N GLU A 429 1.68 10.40 11.16
CA GLU A 429 2.93 11.05 11.59
C GLU A 429 2.69 12.23 12.54
N ASN A 430 1.58 12.97 12.38
CA ASN A 430 1.19 14.06 13.29
C ASN A 430 0.62 13.56 14.64
N GLY A 431 0.58 12.25 14.87
CA GLY A 431 0.03 11.62 16.08
C GLY A 431 -1.47 11.34 16.05
N ASN A 432 -2.20 11.82 15.04
CA ASN A 432 -3.60 11.48 14.84
C ASN A 432 -3.77 10.01 14.41
N THR A 433 -5.01 9.52 14.41
CA THR A 433 -5.34 8.18 13.94
C THR A 433 -6.41 8.27 12.86
N LEU A 434 -6.12 7.73 11.66
CA LEU A 434 -7.12 7.52 10.62
C LEU A 434 -7.87 6.22 10.91
N ILE A 435 -9.21 6.28 10.89
CA ILE A 435 -10.10 5.14 11.22
C ILE A 435 -11.09 4.94 10.08
N ALA A 436 -11.10 3.76 9.49
CA ALA A 436 -12.10 3.32 8.52
C ALA A 436 -13.12 2.37 9.21
N TYR A 437 -14.40 2.60 8.98
CA TYR A 437 -15.48 1.80 9.56
C TYR A 437 -16.10 0.92 8.47
N GLY A 438 -15.74 -0.35 8.42
CA GLY A 438 -16.02 -1.31 7.36
C GLY A 438 -17.38 -1.20 6.67
N PHE A 439 -18.44 -1.70 7.30
CA PHE A 439 -19.80 -1.68 6.76
C PHE A 439 -20.64 -0.43 7.13
N ALA A 440 -20.03 0.62 7.71
CA ALA A 440 -20.79 1.84 8.04
C ALA A 440 -21.44 2.45 6.79
N GLN A 441 -22.71 2.86 6.93
CA GLN A 441 -23.47 3.49 5.86
C GLN A 441 -23.98 4.87 6.31
N PRO A 442 -23.74 5.94 5.55
CA PRO A 442 -22.83 6.01 4.39
C PRO A 442 -21.41 5.61 4.80
N VAL A 443 -20.56 5.25 3.83
CA VAL A 443 -19.14 4.97 4.08
C VAL A 443 -18.52 6.09 4.90
N ARG A 444 -17.75 5.70 5.91
CA ARG A 444 -17.15 6.64 6.85
C ARG A 444 -15.68 6.36 7.08
N VAL A 445 -14.88 7.40 6.93
CA VAL A 445 -13.47 7.42 7.36
C VAL A 445 -13.24 8.69 8.16
N GLN A 446 -12.63 8.56 9.34
CA GLN A 446 -12.38 9.69 10.22
C GLN A 446 -10.91 9.78 10.59
N GLU A 447 -10.38 11.00 10.71
CA GLU A 447 -9.12 11.27 11.39
C GLU A 447 -9.44 11.84 12.77
N VAL A 448 -8.88 11.20 13.79
CA VAL A 448 -9.12 11.50 15.21
C VAL A 448 -7.80 11.93 15.83
N ASN A 449 -7.77 13.04 16.56
CA ASN A 449 -6.57 13.48 17.27
C ASN A 449 -6.33 12.68 18.56
N ALA A 450 -5.17 12.88 19.19
CA ALA A 450 -4.77 12.17 20.40
C ALA A 450 -5.76 12.34 21.58
N SER A 451 -6.53 13.44 21.62
CA SER A 451 -7.56 13.69 22.63
C SER A 451 -8.93 13.10 22.29
N GLY A 452 -9.04 12.33 21.21
CA GLY A 452 -10.30 11.69 20.80
C GLY A 452 -11.29 12.61 20.08
N GLN A 453 -10.83 13.74 19.53
CA GLN A 453 -11.68 14.62 18.74
C GLN A 453 -11.54 14.29 17.25
N VAL A 454 -12.67 14.19 16.53
CA VAL A 454 -12.69 14.03 15.08
C VAL A 454 -12.29 15.36 14.45
N VAL A 455 -11.16 15.37 13.73
CA VAL A 455 -10.63 16.56 13.05
C VAL A 455 -10.90 16.55 11.55
N TRP A 456 -11.19 15.38 10.97
CA TRP A 456 -11.55 15.19 9.57
C TRP A 456 -12.53 14.01 9.44
N ASP A 457 -13.54 14.16 8.61
CA ASP A 457 -14.64 13.22 8.48
C ASP A 457 -15.07 13.12 7.02
N LEU A 458 -14.67 12.02 6.36
CA LEU A 458 -15.03 11.69 4.98
C LEU A 458 -16.29 10.81 4.98
N ARG A 459 -17.25 11.15 4.12
CA ARG A 459 -18.47 10.38 3.89
C ARG A 459 -18.72 10.21 2.40
N SER A 460 -19.19 9.03 1.99
CA SER A 460 -19.73 8.88 0.64
C SER A 460 -21.05 9.62 0.50
N THR A 461 -21.25 10.20 -0.68
CA THR A 461 -22.52 10.88 -1.04
C THR A 461 -23.29 10.13 -2.10
N SER A 462 -22.71 9.10 -2.71
CA SER A 462 -23.32 8.29 -3.75
C SER A 462 -22.97 6.81 -3.57
N GLY A 463 -23.88 5.94 -4.00
CA GLY A 463 -23.69 4.50 -4.03
C GLY A 463 -23.79 3.82 -2.64
N THR A 464 -24.09 2.53 -2.68
CA THR A 464 -24.02 1.65 -1.50
C THR A 464 -22.81 0.76 -1.69
N PHE A 465 -21.75 0.99 -0.92
CA PHE A 465 -20.52 0.20 -0.93
C PHE A 465 -19.91 0.14 0.47
N ALA A 466 -19.07 -0.85 0.71
CA ALA A 466 -18.26 -0.95 1.91
C ALA A 466 -16.82 -0.54 1.58
N VAL A 467 -16.04 -0.17 2.59
CA VAL A 467 -14.61 0.06 2.49
C VAL A 467 -13.91 -0.93 3.41
N TYR A 468 -13.08 -1.79 2.82
CA TYR A 468 -12.35 -2.77 3.62
C TYR A 468 -11.38 -2.08 4.58
N ARG A 469 -10.53 -1.18 4.06
CA ARG A 469 -9.57 -0.36 4.80
C ARG A 469 -9.41 1.00 4.16
N ALA A 470 -8.86 1.96 4.91
CA ALA A 470 -8.38 3.22 4.37
C ALA A 470 -6.95 3.49 4.84
N PHE A 471 -6.13 4.06 3.96
CA PHE A 471 -4.76 4.46 4.26
C PHE A 471 -4.52 5.90 3.89
N ARG A 472 -3.89 6.67 4.78
CA ARG A 472 -3.31 7.98 4.44
C ARG A 472 -1.92 7.76 3.85
N ILE A 473 -1.68 8.31 2.67
CA ILE A 473 -0.39 8.31 1.98
C ILE A 473 0.07 9.74 1.73
N ALA A 474 1.37 9.98 1.80
CA ALA A 474 1.91 11.34 1.65
C ALA A 474 1.88 11.83 0.20
N SER A 475 1.98 10.94 -0.79
CA SER A 475 2.11 11.28 -2.20
C SER A 475 1.50 10.20 -3.10
N LEU A 476 1.04 10.63 -4.29
CA LEU A 476 0.63 9.73 -5.39
C LEU A 476 1.85 9.13 -6.15
N TYR A 477 3.03 9.72 -5.96
CA TYR A 477 4.28 9.32 -6.60
C TYR A 477 5.10 8.37 -5.76
#